data_48f6e34df1d2c5423f749bf72319115d
#
_entry.id   48f6e34df1d2c5423f749bf72319115d
#
_cell.length_a   1.000
_cell.length_b   1.000
_cell.length_c   1.000
_cell.angle_alpha   90.00
_cell.angle_beta   90.00
_cell.angle_gamma   90.00
#
_symmetry.space_group_name_H-M   'P 1'
#
loop_
_entity.id
_entity.type
_entity.pdbx_description
1 polymer ?
#
loop_
_entity_poly.entity_id
_entity_poly.type
_entity_poly.pdbx_seq_one_letter_code
_entity_poly.pdbx_strand_id
1 'polypeptide(L)'
;VIVNSLPQPVIAGQPSFCTGFSSLLDAGAGYTSYVWSDASMNQTLEVFASGTYSVTITDNNGCTGQASFAVSETASLTPVITGVLSFCEGSGTTLDAGTGFSGYTWSTGETTQTITVTDEGNFGVLVIDTDGCTGSANITTTINPNPTVMIGGSTTYCIGGFTILDGGPGYTSYTWSNSSTNQTITVSSPGTYSVDVIDNNGCAGSGSVAITESTSLSPVITGSNAFCENGTTTLNAGSGFNTYLWSDGSMNQNLVVNTAGTYAVTVSDTQGCSGETSVAVTEVLPPAAVVS
;
A
#
# COMPACT_ATOMS: atom_id res chain seq x y z
N VAL A 1 -60.39 53.15 -47.56
CA VAL A 1 -59.99 51.77 -47.24
C VAL A 1 -58.82 51.90 -46.31
N ILE A 2 -58.97 51.35 -45.10
CA ILE A 2 -57.85 51.23 -44.11
C ILE A 2 -57.17 49.90 -44.40
N VAL A 3 -55.89 49.91 -44.74
CA VAL A 3 -55.05 48.72 -44.89
C VAL A 3 -54.29 48.54 -43.61
N ASN A 4 -54.57 47.45 -42.90
CA ASN A 4 -53.86 47.07 -41.69
C ASN A 4 -52.58 46.30 -42.04
N SER A 5 -51.50 46.55 -41.33
CA SER A 5 -50.25 45.81 -41.49
C SER A 5 -50.42 44.38 -40.96
N LEU A 6 -49.79 43.39 -41.59
CA LEU A 6 -49.77 42.04 -41.06
C LEU A 6 -48.98 41.96 -39.78
N PRO A 7 -49.48 41.24 -38.78
CA PRO A 7 -48.74 41.02 -37.54
C PRO A 7 -47.46 40.23 -37.78
N GLN A 8 -46.36 40.59 -37.10
CA GLN A 8 -45.05 39.97 -37.16
C GLN A 8 -44.76 39.28 -35.79
N PRO A 9 -45.26 38.06 -35.56
CA PRO A 9 -44.98 37.37 -34.30
C PRO A 9 -43.51 37.00 -34.18
N VAL A 10 -42.97 37.02 -32.96
CA VAL A 10 -41.68 36.48 -32.60
C VAL A 10 -41.86 35.47 -31.52
N ILE A 11 -41.37 34.23 -31.75
CA ILE A 11 -41.38 33.20 -30.76
C ILE A 11 -40.19 33.37 -29.83
N ALA A 12 -40.45 33.55 -28.56
CA ALA A 12 -39.44 33.47 -27.50
C ALA A 12 -39.41 32.07 -26.93
N GLY A 13 -38.22 31.58 -26.56
CA GLY A 13 -38.00 30.27 -25.97
C GLY A 13 -36.53 29.86 -25.92
N GLN A 14 -36.24 28.75 -25.30
CA GLN A 14 -34.88 28.18 -25.30
C GLN A 14 -34.70 27.37 -26.60
N PRO A 15 -33.60 27.61 -27.36
CA PRO A 15 -33.35 26.93 -28.62
C PRO A 15 -32.86 25.48 -28.43
N SER A 16 -32.50 25.12 -27.19
CA SER A 16 -32.08 23.77 -26.81
C SER A 16 -32.61 23.36 -25.43
N PHE A 17 -32.80 22.10 -25.22
CA PHE A 17 -33.11 21.50 -23.91
C PHE A 17 -32.43 20.14 -23.78
N CYS A 18 -32.19 19.71 -22.53
CA CYS A 18 -31.57 18.40 -22.26
C CYS A 18 -32.60 17.26 -22.35
N THR A 19 -32.15 16.09 -22.77
CA THR A 19 -32.97 14.85 -22.75
C THR A 19 -33.70 14.70 -21.41
N GLY A 20 -35.01 14.48 -21.48
CA GLY A 20 -35.90 14.35 -20.32
C GLY A 20 -36.47 15.67 -19.77
N PHE A 21 -36.12 16.80 -20.38
CA PHE A 21 -36.68 18.12 -20.07
C PHE A 21 -37.53 18.65 -21.23
N SER A 22 -37.96 19.90 -21.16
CA SER A 22 -38.78 20.57 -22.18
C SER A 22 -38.30 21.97 -22.44
N SER A 23 -38.72 22.54 -23.58
CA SER A 23 -38.61 23.98 -23.86
C SER A 23 -39.99 24.60 -23.92
N LEU A 24 -40.21 25.73 -23.27
CA LEU A 24 -41.42 26.52 -23.35
C LEU A 24 -41.24 27.62 -24.40
N LEU A 25 -42.08 27.55 -25.44
CA LEU A 25 -42.16 28.56 -26.53
C LEU A 25 -43.29 29.53 -26.22
N ASP A 26 -43.08 30.82 -26.43
CA ASP A 26 -44.06 31.88 -26.22
C ASP A 26 -44.19 32.74 -27.52
N ALA A 27 -45.38 32.73 -28.14
CA ALA A 27 -45.67 33.49 -29.34
C ALA A 27 -45.93 34.98 -29.07
N GLY A 28 -45.81 35.43 -27.80
CA GLY A 28 -46.11 36.78 -27.39
C GLY A 28 -47.60 37.07 -27.19
N ALA A 29 -47.89 38.05 -26.36
CA ALA A 29 -49.29 38.43 -26.02
C ALA A 29 -49.87 39.40 -26.99
N GLY A 30 -51.24 39.56 -26.96
CA GLY A 30 -51.93 40.61 -27.66
C GLY A 30 -52.62 40.15 -28.96
N TYR A 31 -52.67 38.88 -29.26
CA TYR A 31 -53.36 38.31 -30.37
C TYR A 31 -54.68 37.65 -29.96
N THR A 32 -55.66 37.57 -30.87
CA THR A 32 -56.98 37.02 -30.61
C THR A 32 -56.98 35.50 -30.66
N SER A 33 -56.08 34.92 -31.45
CA SER A 33 -55.90 33.48 -31.50
C SER A 33 -54.51 33.05 -31.88
N TYR A 34 -54.13 31.86 -31.48
CA TYR A 34 -52.88 31.16 -31.75
C TYR A 34 -53.21 29.77 -32.31
N VAL A 35 -52.48 29.31 -33.28
CA VAL A 35 -52.56 27.92 -33.79
C VAL A 35 -51.12 27.46 -34.05
N TRP A 36 -50.62 26.58 -33.22
CA TRP A 36 -49.31 25.98 -33.38
C TRP A 36 -49.30 24.82 -34.33
N SER A 37 -48.15 24.38 -34.78
CA SER A 37 -47.95 23.24 -35.70
C SER A 37 -48.44 21.91 -35.15
N ASP A 38 -48.65 21.75 -33.86
CA ASP A 38 -49.26 20.60 -33.19
C ASP A 38 -50.76 20.75 -32.98
N ALA A 39 -51.35 21.80 -33.49
CA ALA A 39 -52.76 22.20 -33.35
C ALA A 39 -53.14 22.74 -31.96
N SER A 40 -52.22 22.98 -31.06
CA SER A 40 -52.49 23.66 -29.79
C SER A 40 -52.85 25.14 -30.05
N MET A 41 -53.67 25.76 -29.18
CA MET A 41 -54.22 27.10 -29.35
C MET A 41 -53.87 28.08 -28.25
N ASN A 42 -52.94 27.71 -27.36
CA ASN A 42 -52.50 28.60 -26.30
C ASN A 42 -51.39 29.60 -26.80
N GLN A 43 -51.21 30.70 -26.08
CA GLN A 43 -50.10 31.61 -26.35
C GLN A 43 -48.75 30.90 -26.26
N THR A 44 -48.63 29.94 -25.35
CA THR A 44 -47.38 29.20 -25.11
C THR A 44 -47.56 27.73 -25.57
N LEU A 45 -46.45 27.12 -26.00
CA LEU A 45 -46.32 25.72 -26.34
C LEU A 45 -45.14 25.12 -25.60
N GLU A 46 -45.39 24.07 -24.83
CA GLU A 46 -44.30 23.27 -24.22
C GLU A 46 -43.94 22.10 -25.16
N VAL A 47 -42.65 21.99 -25.50
CA VAL A 47 -42.17 20.99 -26.47
C VAL A 47 -41.13 20.08 -25.84
N PHE A 48 -41.25 18.75 -26.12
CA PHE A 48 -40.47 17.67 -25.55
C PHE A 48 -39.62 16.92 -26.59
N ALA A 49 -39.60 17.39 -27.81
CA ALA A 49 -38.80 16.81 -28.88
C ALA A 49 -38.10 17.87 -29.73
N SER A 50 -36.98 17.51 -30.33
CA SER A 50 -36.31 18.37 -31.30
C SER A 50 -37.19 18.54 -32.53
N GLY A 51 -37.22 19.75 -33.08
CA GLY A 51 -38.04 20.06 -34.27
C GLY A 51 -38.13 21.55 -34.54
N THR A 52 -38.83 21.87 -35.66
CA THR A 52 -39.21 23.25 -35.96
C THR A 52 -40.70 23.43 -35.70
N TYR A 53 -41.01 24.30 -34.74
CA TYR A 53 -42.37 24.61 -34.32
C TYR A 53 -42.77 25.94 -34.92
N SER A 54 -43.95 25.97 -35.53
CA SER A 54 -44.51 27.21 -36.10
C SER A 54 -45.82 27.56 -35.42
N VAL A 55 -46.12 28.85 -35.39
CA VAL A 55 -47.38 29.41 -34.90
C VAL A 55 -47.97 30.31 -35.93
N THR A 56 -49.26 30.21 -36.14
CA THR A 56 -50.08 31.21 -36.86
C THR A 56 -50.89 31.97 -35.79
N ILE A 57 -50.74 33.28 -35.76
CA ILE A 57 -51.49 34.18 -34.88
C ILE A 57 -52.52 34.99 -35.68
N THR A 58 -53.57 35.42 -34.99
CA THR A 58 -54.56 36.34 -35.58
C THR A 58 -54.65 37.57 -34.67
N ASP A 59 -54.62 38.74 -35.26
CA ASP A 59 -54.78 40.04 -34.54
C ASP A 59 -56.23 40.43 -34.34
N ASN A 60 -56.47 41.55 -33.66
CA ASN A 60 -57.79 42.10 -33.44
C ASN A 60 -58.54 42.58 -34.72
N ASN A 61 -57.83 42.72 -35.82
CA ASN A 61 -58.37 43.10 -37.11
C ASN A 61 -58.63 41.87 -38.00
N GLY A 62 -58.36 40.65 -37.53
CA GLY A 62 -58.48 39.41 -38.29
C GLY A 62 -57.32 39.12 -39.25
N CYS A 63 -56.22 39.89 -39.17
CA CYS A 63 -55.04 39.68 -39.99
C CYS A 63 -54.18 38.57 -39.35
N THR A 64 -53.60 37.70 -40.20
CA THR A 64 -52.76 36.58 -39.72
C THR A 64 -51.27 36.84 -39.95
N GLY A 65 -50.47 36.35 -39.04
CA GLY A 65 -49.02 36.31 -39.14
C GLY A 65 -48.45 34.94 -38.72
N GLN A 66 -47.26 34.60 -39.17
CA GLN A 66 -46.63 33.33 -38.87
C GLN A 66 -45.20 33.55 -38.40
N ALA A 67 -44.74 32.71 -37.50
CA ALA A 67 -43.34 32.57 -37.08
C ALA A 67 -43.00 31.11 -36.91
N SER A 68 -41.71 30.79 -36.96
CA SER A 68 -41.17 29.47 -36.67
C SER A 68 -39.97 29.56 -35.77
N PHE A 69 -39.76 28.54 -34.93
CA PHE A 69 -38.68 28.44 -34.01
C PHE A 69 -38.13 27.01 -33.99
N ALA A 70 -36.82 26.87 -34.18
CA ALA A 70 -36.15 25.55 -34.11
C ALA A 70 -35.67 25.27 -32.69
N VAL A 71 -36.01 24.05 -32.23
CA VAL A 71 -35.59 23.54 -30.93
C VAL A 71 -34.78 22.27 -31.16
N SER A 72 -33.64 22.17 -30.46
CA SER A 72 -32.79 20.96 -30.45
C SER A 72 -32.80 20.29 -29.07
N GLU A 73 -32.73 18.97 -29.08
CA GLU A 73 -32.52 18.19 -27.87
C GLU A 73 -31.04 17.82 -27.75
N THR A 74 -30.44 18.10 -26.60
CA THR A 74 -29.06 17.77 -26.27
C THR A 74 -29.06 16.47 -25.47
N ALA A 75 -28.24 15.49 -25.87
CA ALA A 75 -28.11 14.22 -25.15
C ALA A 75 -27.56 14.43 -23.74
N SER A 76 -27.98 13.57 -22.80
CA SER A 76 -27.42 13.55 -21.45
C SER A 76 -25.91 13.31 -21.48
N LEU A 77 -25.17 14.01 -20.62
CA LEU A 77 -23.74 13.82 -20.49
C LEU A 77 -23.43 12.47 -19.81
N THR A 78 -22.42 11.80 -20.30
CA THR A 78 -21.95 10.51 -19.75
C THR A 78 -20.46 10.62 -19.39
N PRO A 79 -20.10 11.32 -18.31
CA PRO A 79 -18.70 11.44 -17.91
C PRO A 79 -18.16 10.05 -17.50
N VAL A 80 -16.86 9.86 -17.72
CA VAL A 80 -16.14 8.66 -17.31
C VAL A 80 -14.96 9.11 -16.46
N ILE A 81 -14.94 8.65 -15.21
CA ILE A 81 -13.81 8.92 -14.31
C ILE A 81 -12.71 7.91 -14.59
N THR A 82 -11.49 8.38 -14.82
CA THR A 82 -10.29 7.58 -15.02
C THR A 82 -9.26 7.87 -13.91
N GLY A 83 -8.36 6.91 -13.67
CA GLY A 83 -7.30 7.03 -12.66
C GLY A 83 -6.84 5.67 -12.17
N VAL A 84 -5.83 5.66 -11.32
CA VAL A 84 -5.40 4.44 -10.60
C VAL A 84 -6.34 4.24 -9.42
N LEU A 85 -7.05 3.11 -9.38
CA LEU A 85 -8.11 2.89 -8.39
C LEU A 85 -7.62 2.21 -7.10
N SER A 86 -6.42 1.65 -7.12
CA SER A 86 -5.83 0.99 -5.96
C SER A 86 -4.40 1.52 -5.78
N PHE A 87 -4.10 2.07 -4.63
CA PHE A 87 -2.81 2.70 -4.32
C PHE A 87 -2.37 2.37 -2.89
N CYS A 88 -1.08 2.57 -2.59
CA CYS A 88 -0.52 2.21 -1.30
C CYS A 88 -0.85 3.24 -0.21
N GLU A 89 -0.95 2.75 1.03
CA GLU A 89 -1.08 3.59 2.21
C GLU A 89 0.00 4.70 2.23
N GLY A 90 -0.44 5.94 2.52
CA GLY A 90 0.43 7.13 2.52
C GLY A 90 0.73 7.70 1.14
N SER A 91 0.21 7.11 0.05
CA SER A 91 0.25 7.67 -1.30
C SER A 91 -1.11 8.22 -1.72
N GLY A 92 -1.30 8.52 -3.00
CA GLY A 92 -2.55 9.01 -3.53
C GLY A 92 -2.66 8.77 -5.03
N THR A 93 -3.83 9.07 -5.59
CA THR A 93 -4.09 8.97 -7.02
C THR A 93 -4.78 10.21 -7.54
N THR A 94 -4.61 10.48 -8.84
CA THR A 94 -5.36 11.53 -9.53
C THR A 94 -6.52 10.88 -10.27
N LEU A 95 -7.73 11.37 -10.02
CA LEU A 95 -8.95 11.03 -10.74
C LEU A 95 -9.24 12.12 -11.77
N ASP A 96 -9.61 11.74 -12.99
CA ASP A 96 -9.90 12.63 -14.11
C ASP A 96 -11.30 12.33 -14.64
N ALA A 97 -12.18 13.34 -14.62
CA ALA A 97 -13.56 13.26 -15.13
C ALA A 97 -13.69 13.40 -16.66
N GLY A 98 -12.57 13.53 -17.35
CA GLY A 98 -12.53 13.76 -18.79
C GLY A 98 -12.71 15.24 -19.18
N THR A 99 -12.48 15.53 -20.47
CA THR A 99 -12.56 16.89 -21.04
C THR A 99 -13.89 17.16 -21.71
N GLY A 100 -14.19 18.41 -22.06
CA GLY A 100 -15.35 18.81 -22.88
C GLY A 100 -16.54 19.30 -22.09
N PHE A 101 -16.43 19.46 -20.77
CA PHE A 101 -17.47 20.03 -19.93
C PHE A 101 -17.13 21.47 -19.54
N SER A 102 -18.15 22.30 -19.36
CA SER A 102 -18.00 23.69 -18.93
C SER A 102 -17.80 23.83 -17.41
N GLY A 103 -18.21 22.81 -16.64
CA GLY A 103 -18.04 22.78 -15.20
C GLY A 103 -18.02 21.39 -14.62
N TYR A 104 -17.40 21.27 -13.45
CA TYR A 104 -17.26 20.05 -12.66
C TYR A 104 -17.63 20.33 -11.21
N THR A 105 -18.21 19.37 -10.55
CA THR A 105 -18.44 19.39 -9.08
C THR A 105 -18.25 17.99 -8.54
N TRP A 106 -17.17 17.78 -7.79
CA TRP A 106 -16.89 16.51 -7.15
C TRP A 106 -17.60 16.38 -5.80
N SER A 107 -17.82 15.16 -5.38
CA SER A 107 -18.38 14.85 -4.04
C SER A 107 -17.53 15.39 -2.89
N THR A 108 -16.27 15.66 -3.12
CA THR A 108 -15.28 16.26 -2.21
C THR A 108 -15.34 17.79 -2.19
N GLY A 109 -16.07 18.39 -3.12
CA GLY A 109 -16.29 19.85 -3.22
C GLY A 109 -15.40 20.57 -4.24
N GLU A 110 -14.41 19.91 -4.82
CA GLU A 110 -13.57 20.50 -5.89
C GLU A 110 -14.37 20.69 -7.17
N THR A 111 -13.93 21.69 -7.97
CA THR A 111 -14.59 22.09 -9.23
C THR A 111 -13.66 21.99 -10.45
N THR A 112 -12.54 21.29 -10.31
CA THR A 112 -11.57 21.07 -11.39
C THR A 112 -11.86 19.79 -12.15
N GLN A 113 -11.39 19.67 -13.39
CA GLN A 113 -11.50 18.43 -14.17
C GLN A 113 -10.88 17.23 -13.44
N THR A 114 -9.76 17.45 -12.75
CA THR A 114 -9.04 16.43 -12.00
C THR A 114 -9.01 16.74 -10.52
N ILE A 115 -9.01 15.70 -9.69
CA ILE A 115 -8.78 15.79 -8.25
C ILE A 115 -7.69 14.80 -7.83
N THR A 116 -6.99 15.10 -6.74
CA THR A 116 -6.08 14.13 -6.10
C THR A 116 -6.73 13.63 -4.82
N VAL A 117 -6.81 12.31 -4.68
CA VAL A 117 -7.38 11.65 -3.50
C VAL A 117 -6.34 10.77 -2.83
N THR A 118 -6.35 10.76 -1.51
CA THR A 118 -5.43 9.98 -0.64
C THR A 118 -6.17 8.97 0.21
N ASP A 119 -7.50 8.98 0.15
CA ASP A 119 -8.36 8.11 0.93
C ASP A 119 -9.03 7.07 0.04
N GLU A 120 -9.36 5.92 0.63
CA GLU A 120 -10.28 4.98 -0.01
C GLU A 120 -11.72 5.50 0.10
N GLY A 121 -12.55 5.19 -0.90
CA GLY A 121 -13.94 5.63 -0.86
C GLY A 121 -14.57 5.71 -2.24
N ASN A 122 -15.81 6.20 -2.24
CA ASN A 122 -16.58 6.46 -3.45
C ASN A 122 -16.49 7.96 -3.79
N PHE A 123 -15.99 8.26 -4.99
CA PHE A 123 -15.84 9.62 -5.50
C PHE A 123 -16.80 9.80 -6.69
N GLY A 124 -17.69 10.78 -6.54
CA GLY A 124 -18.64 11.16 -7.58
C GLY A 124 -18.28 12.49 -8.20
N VAL A 125 -18.58 12.65 -9.49
CA VAL A 125 -18.52 13.92 -10.19
C VAL A 125 -19.85 14.22 -10.86
N LEU A 126 -20.29 15.45 -10.75
CA LEU A 126 -21.34 16.07 -11.56
C LEU A 126 -20.66 16.99 -12.58
N VAL A 127 -20.95 16.83 -13.85
CA VAL A 127 -20.47 17.71 -14.93
C VAL A 127 -21.62 18.47 -15.55
N ILE A 128 -21.32 19.63 -16.13
CA ILE A 128 -22.28 20.49 -16.82
C ILE A 128 -21.64 20.96 -18.14
N ASP A 129 -22.44 21.07 -19.20
CA ASP A 129 -22.02 21.68 -20.46
C ASP A 129 -22.42 23.16 -20.57
N THR A 130 -22.19 23.76 -21.74
CA THR A 130 -22.54 25.15 -22.02
C THR A 130 -24.03 25.40 -22.17
N ASP A 131 -24.82 24.35 -22.46
CA ASP A 131 -26.27 24.41 -22.59
C ASP A 131 -26.99 24.16 -21.24
N GLY A 132 -26.22 23.87 -20.18
CA GLY A 132 -26.73 23.60 -18.84
C GLY A 132 -27.12 22.14 -18.62
N CYS A 133 -26.84 21.23 -19.55
CA CYS A 133 -27.10 19.80 -19.37
C CYS A 133 -26.07 19.19 -18.42
N THR A 134 -26.54 18.29 -17.59
CA THR A 134 -25.71 17.66 -16.56
C THR A 134 -25.55 16.15 -16.78
N GLY A 135 -24.48 15.61 -16.24
CA GLY A 135 -24.25 14.18 -16.17
C GLY A 135 -23.42 13.84 -14.93
N SER A 136 -23.49 12.61 -14.46
CA SER A 136 -22.73 12.20 -13.28
C SER A 136 -22.07 10.84 -13.49
N ALA A 137 -20.96 10.65 -12.79
CA ALA A 137 -20.27 9.36 -12.67
C ALA A 137 -19.76 9.17 -11.25
N ASN A 138 -19.53 7.91 -10.89
CA ASN A 138 -18.93 7.53 -9.61
C ASN A 138 -17.84 6.49 -9.85
N ILE A 139 -16.83 6.50 -8.99
CA ILE A 139 -15.74 5.53 -8.98
C ILE A 139 -15.32 5.26 -7.53
N THR A 140 -14.84 4.04 -7.27
CA THR A 140 -14.37 3.66 -5.94
C THR A 140 -12.88 3.45 -5.96
N THR A 141 -12.18 4.00 -4.96
CA THR A 141 -10.76 3.76 -4.71
C THR A 141 -10.57 2.84 -3.51
N THR A 142 -9.44 2.13 -3.50
CA THR A 142 -9.01 1.26 -2.40
C THR A 142 -7.58 1.55 -2.00
N ILE A 143 -7.27 1.42 -0.70
CA ILE A 143 -5.91 1.53 -0.17
C ILE A 143 -5.36 0.13 0.08
N ASN A 144 -4.17 -0.14 -0.46
CA ASN A 144 -3.38 -1.31 -0.11
C ASN A 144 -2.48 -0.98 1.07
N PRO A 145 -2.53 -1.74 2.19
CA PRO A 145 -1.64 -1.50 3.30
C PRO A 145 -0.19 -1.77 2.91
N ASN A 146 0.73 -0.99 3.46
CA ASN A 146 2.16 -1.26 3.29
C ASN A 146 2.55 -2.56 4.02
N PRO A 147 3.38 -3.42 3.44
CA PRO A 147 3.76 -4.68 4.06
C PRO A 147 4.60 -4.46 5.31
N THR A 148 4.29 -5.23 6.36
CA THR A 148 5.08 -5.28 7.59
C THR A 148 6.16 -6.33 7.45
N VAL A 149 7.43 -5.94 7.47
CA VAL A 149 8.57 -6.82 7.25
C VAL A 149 9.16 -7.28 8.57
N MET A 150 9.20 -8.59 8.77
CA MET A 150 9.90 -9.24 9.88
C MET A 150 11.07 -10.06 9.33
N ILE A 151 12.30 -9.68 9.72
CA ILE A 151 13.50 -10.40 9.30
C ILE A 151 13.67 -11.63 10.18
N GLY A 152 13.63 -12.81 9.57
CA GLY A 152 13.92 -14.10 10.19
C GLY A 152 15.42 -14.36 10.30
N GLY A 153 15.79 -15.33 11.16
CA GLY A 153 17.18 -15.75 11.36
C GLY A 153 17.69 -15.50 12.78
N SER A 154 18.88 -16.01 13.09
CA SER A 154 19.51 -15.77 14.40
C SER A 154 20.13 -14.38 14.45
N THR A 155 19.86 -13.66 15.55
CA THR A 155 20.43 -12.33 15.80
C THR A 155 21.85 -12.37 16.36
N THR A 156 22.36 -13.60 16.65
CA THR A 156 23.72 -13.83 17.12
C THR A 156 24.37 -14.96 16.34
N TYR A 157 25.69 -14.90 16.17
CA TYR A 157 26.49 -15.98 15.60
C TYR A 157 27.82 -16.09 16.35
N CYS A 158 28.46 -17.27 16.27
CA CYS A 158 29.74 -17.49 16.92
C CYS A 158 30.89 -16.80 16.19
N ILE A 159 31.90 -16.35 16.93
CA ILE A 159 33.12 -15.75 16.34
C ILE A 159 33.67 -16.57 15.16
N GLY A 160 33.94 -15.90 14.04
CA GLY A 160 34.39 -16.55 12.82
C GLY A 160 33.30 -17.31 12.03
N GLY A 161 32.06 -17.30 12.51
CA GLY A 161 30.90 -17.91 11.85
C GLY A 161 30.07 -16.93 11.04
N PHE A 162 28.81 -17.29 10.81
CA PHE A 162 27.84 -16.46 10.10
C PHE A 162 26.42 -16.80 10.55
N THR A 163 25.46 -15.93 10.20
CA THR A 163 24.03 -16.20 10.27
C THR A 163 23.37 -15.95 8.91
N ILE A 164 22.22 -16.56 8.70
CA ILE A 164 21.40 -16.32 7.50
C ILE A 164 20.19 -15.52 7.95
N LEU A 165 19.97 -14.37 7.29
CA LEU A 165 18.80 -13.54 7.47
C LEU A 165 17.82 -13.77 6.32
N ASP A 166 16.53 -13.81 6.64
CA ASP A 166 15.44 -14.03 5.69
C ASP A 166 14.47 -12.85 5.78
N GLY A 167 14.29 -12.13 4.68
CA GLY A 167 13.35 -11.02 4.55
C GLY A 167 11.88 -11.44 4.50
N GLY A 168 11.61 -12.75 4.57
CA GLY A 168 10.27 -13.32 4.48
C GLY A 168 9.81 -13.56 3.04
N PRO A 169 8.86 -14.47 2.82
CA PRO A 169 8.34 -14.78 1.49
C PRO A 169 7.23 -13.82 1.05
N GLY A 170 6.93 -13.82 -0.26
CA GLY A 170 5.73 -13.20 -0.81
C GLY A 170 5.92 -11.77 -1.34
N TYR A 171 7.14 -11.28 -1.42
CA TYR A 171 7.47 -10.00 -2.02
C TYR A 171 8.00 -10.17 -3.44
N THR A 172 7.75 -9.17 -4.28
CA THR A 172 8.22 -9.15 -5.68
C THR A 172 9.68 -8.72 -5.79
N SER A 173 10.19 -7.97 -4.82
CA SER A 173 11.59 -7.55 -4.78
C SER A 173 12.09 -7.35 -3.34
N TYR A 174 13.39 -7.48 -3.19
CA TYR A 174 14.14 -7.24 -1.96
C TYR A 174 15.32 -6.33 -2.27
N THR A 175 15.66 -5.45 -1.35
CA THR A 175 16.88 -4.63 -1.39
C THR A 175 17.44 -4.51 0.01
N TRP A 176 18.51 -5.27 0.28
CA TRP A 176 19.18 -5.25 1.56
C TRP A 176 20.17 -4.09 1.68
N SER A 177 20.49 -3.70 2.90
CA SER A 177 21.49 -2.67 3.20
C SER A 177 22.89 -2.98 2.65
N ASN A 178 23.19 -4.25 2.36
CA ASN A 178 24.42 -4.70 1.68
C ASN A 178 24.28 -4.79 0.15
N SER A 179 23.21 -4.22 -0.42
CA SER A 179 22.88 -4.23 -1.87
C SER A 179 22.49 -5.60 -2.44
N SER A 180 22.27 -6.62 -1.62
CA SER A 180 21.73 -7.90 -2.07
C SER A 180 20.25 -7.74 -2.46
N THR A 181 19.81 -8.48 -3.48
CA THR A 181 18.42 -8.52 -3.94
C THR A 181 17.75 -9.88 -3.74
N ASN A 182 18.39 -10.79 -3.03
CA ASN A 182 17.83 -12.08 -2.70
C ASN A 182 16.91 -12.00 -1.48
N GLN A 183 15.95 -12.91 -1.36
CA GLN A 183 15.12 -13.05 -0.16
C GLN A 183 15.98 -13.27 1.09
N THR A 184 17.05 -14.07 0.97
CA THR A 184 17.96 -14.38 2.08
C THR A 184 19.34 -13.83 1.83
N ILE A 185 20.02 -13.43 2.91
CA ILE A 185 21.44 -13.05 2.91
C ILE A 185 22.21 -13.80 3.98
N THR A 186 23.50 -14.07 3.70
CA THR A 186 24.45 -14.56 4.70
C THR A 186 25.26 -13.38 5.24
N VAL A 187 25.33 -13.24 6.55
CA VAL A 187 26.06 -12.17 7.21
C VAL A 187 27.08 -12.75 8.20
N SER A 188 28.31 -12.26 8.14
CA SER A 188 29.47 -12.67 8.95
C SER A 188 30.14 -11.49 9.65
N SER A 189 29.48 -10.34 9.72
CA SER A 189 29.93 -9.16 10.43
C SER A 189 28.81 -8.63 11.32
N PRO A 190 29.09 -8.23 12.56
CA PRO A 190 28.10 -7.61 13.43
C PRO A 190 27.68 -6.24 12.86
N GLY A 191 26.43 -5.85 13.09
CA GLY A 191 25.87 -4.61 12.58
C GLY A 191 24.37 -4.65 12.46
N THR A 192 23.78 -3.55 11.99
CA THR A 192 22.34 -3.49 11.68
C THR A 192 22.16 -3.74 10.19
N TYR A 193 21.33 -4.73 9.88
CA TYR A 193 20.92 -5.08 8.52
C TYR A 193 19.47 -4.68 8.34
N SER A 194 19.17 -4.00 7.24
CA SER A 194 17.81 -3.67 6.83
C SER A 194 17.51 -4.24 5.46
N VAL A 195 16.22 -4.47 5.22
CA VAL A 195 15.69 -4.86 3.91
C VAL A 195 14.49 -4.00 3.58
N ASP A 196 14.48 -3.46 2.37
CA ASP A 196 13.32 -2.85 1.73
C ASP A 196 12.70 -3.90 0.79
N VAL A 197 11.39 -4.01 0.81
CA VAL A 197 10.63 -4.96 -0.01
C VAL A 197 9.53 -4.25 -0.77
N ILE A 198 9.11 -4.84 -1.90
CA ILE A 198 7.91 -4.44 -2.64
C ILE A 198 6.97 -5.64 -2.69
N ASP A 199 5.71 -5.46 -2.34
CA ASP A 199 4.70 -6.50 -2.42
C ASP A 199 4.10 -6.66 -3.83
N ASN A 200 3.11 -7.56 -3.98
CA ASN A 200 2.42 -7.79 -5.25
C ASN A 200 1.53 -6.62 -5.71
N ASN A 201 1.20 -5.69 -4.82
CA ASN A 201 0.44 -4.48 -5.12
C ASN A 201 1.36 -3.29 -5.49
N GLY A 202 2.68 -3.49 -5.43
CA GLY A 202 3.67 -2.45 -5.64
C GLY A 202 3.93 -1.58 -4.40
N CYS A 203 3.43 -1.99 -3.21
CA CYS A 203 3.62 -1.23 -1.97
C CYS A 203 4.94 -1.58 -1.30
N ALA A 204 5.62 -0.55 -0.80
CA ALA A 204 6.92 -0.67 -0.15
C ALA A 204 6.77 -0.91 1.35
N GLY A 205 7.63 -1.78 1.88
CA GLY A 205 7.82 -1.98 3.31
C GLY A 205 9.28 -2.13 3.66
N SER A 206 9.62 -1.95 4.92
CA SER A 206 11.00 -2.11 5.39
C SER A 206 11.06 -2.76 6.77
N GLY A 207 12.17 -3.46 7.00
CA GLY A 207 12.48 -4.03 8.30
C GLY A 207 13.96 -3.92 8.61
N SER A 208 14.33 -3.99 9.89
CA SER A 208 15.72 -4.00 10.29
C SER A 208 15.96 -4.91 11.50
N VAL A 209 17.18 -5.47 11.61
CA VAL A 209 17.61 -6.33 12.68
C VAL A 209 19.06 -6.04 13.03
N ALA A 210 19.38 -6.01 14.33
CA ALA A 210 20.75 -5.90 14.79
C ALA A 210 21.35 -7.30 15.00
N ILE A 211 22.53 -7.52 14.45
CA ILE A 211 23.29 -8.77 14.53
C ILE A 211 24.52 -8.56 15.39
N THR A 212 24.77 -9.49 16.29
CA THR A 212 25.92 -9.49 17.18
C THR A 212 26.77 -10.75 16.98
N GLU A 213 28.09 -10.59 17.06
CA GLU A 213 29.02 -11.71 17.14
C GLU A 213 29.23 -12.04 18.61
N SER A 214 29.13 -13.32 18.99
CA SER A 214 29.40 -13.76 20.35
C SER A 214 30.90 -13.74 20.62
N THR A 215 31.28 -13.49 21.86
CA THR A 215 32.67 -13.63 22.28
C THR A 215 33.09 -15.09 22.32
N SER A 216 34.38 -15.38 22.08
CA SER A 216 34.92 -16.72 22.26
C SER A 216 34.76 -17.19 23.71
N LEU A 217 34.31 -18.44 23.89
CA LEU A 217 34.35 -19.08 25.21
C LEU A 217 35.78 -19.45 25.58
N SER A 218 36.21 -19.05 26.79
CA SER A 218 37.55 -19.34 27.26
C SER A 218 37.45 -20.10 28.60
N PRO A 219 37.14 -21.42 28.57
CA PRO A 219 37.07 -22.24 29.76
C PRO A 219 38.44 -22.34 30.44
N VAL A 220 38.46 -22.36 31.76
CA VAL A 220 39.69 -22.57 32.57
C VAL A 220 39.47 -23.78 33.45
N ILE A 221 40.33 -24.79 33.28
CA ILE A 221 40.31 -25.96 34.15
C ILE A 221 41.03 -25.57 35.44
N THR A 222 40.33 -25.78 36.57
CA THR A 222 40.85 -25.59 37.91
C THR A 222 40.87 -26.93 38.64
N GLY A 223 41.63 -27.05 39.74
CA GLY A 223 41.82 -28.27 40.48
C GLY A 223 43.33 -28.62 40.56
N SER A 224 43.70 -29.65 41.32
CA SER A 224 45.07 -30.13 41.37
C SER A 224 45.46 -30.85 40.08
N ASN A 225 46.54 -30.48 39.44
CA ASN A 225 47.11 -31.16 38.27
C ASN A 225 48.05 -32.33 38.66
N ALA A 226 48.03 -32.76 39.96
CA ALA A 226 48.76 -33.91 40.42
C ALA A 226 47.99 -34.68 41.48
N PHE A 227 48.13 -36.00 41.53
CA PHE A 227 47.60 -36.85 42.55
C PHE A 227 48.63 -37.90 42.96
N CYS A 228 48.53 -38.40 44.20
CA CYS A 228 49.42 -39.45 44.69
C CYS A 228 49.06 -40.82 44.12
N GLU A 229 50.02 -41.75 44.09
CA GLU A 229 49.83 -43.16 43.68
C GLU A 229 48.51 -43.75 44.27
N ASN A 230 47.68 -44.35 43.43
CA ASN A 230 46.33 -44.88 43.76
C ASN A 230 45.34 -43.80 44.26
N GLY A 231 45.64 -42.51 44.11
CA GLY A 231 44.76 -41.41 44.45
C GLY A 231 43.91 -40.91 43.27
N THR A 232 43.20 -39.85 43.51
CA THR A 232 42.39 -39.16 42.50
C THR A 232 42.52 -37.65 42.62
N THR A 233 42.27 -36.91 41.54
CA THR A 233 42.04 -35.46 41.60
C THR A 233 40.78 -35.12 40.89
N THR A 234 40.16 -34.00 41.24
CA THR A 234 38.97 -33.45 40.58
C THR A 234 39.33 -32.23 39.80
N LEU A 235 39.12 -32.25 38.52
CA LEU A 235 39.21 -31.11 37.59
C LEU A 235 37.85 -30.44 37.52
N ASN A 236 37.82 -29.09 37.44
CA ASN A 236 36.60 -28.29 37.30
C ASN A 236 36.75 -27.37 36.11
N ALA A 237 35.88 -27.47 35.14
CA ALA A 237 35.91 -26.68 33.91
C ALA A 237 35.35 -25.24 34.04
N GLY A 238 35.03 -24.83 35.29
CA GLY A 238 34.37 -23.53 35.51
C GLY A 238 32.85 -23.61 35.37
N SER A 239 32.15 -22.58 35.80
CA SER A 239 30.67 -22.49 35.71
C SER A 239 30.23 -21.54 34.61
N GLY A 240 28.93 -21.56 34.23
CA GLY A 240 28.33 -20.59 33.30
C GLY A 240 28.25 -21.07 31.85
N PHE A 241 28.61 -22.34 31.58
CA PHE A 241 28.45 -22.96 30.28
C PHE A 241 27.19 -23.82 30.25
N ASN A 242 26.61 -23.97 29.03
CA ASN A 242 25.40 -24.78 28.83
C ASN A 242 25.72 -26.28 28.79
N THR A 243 26.83 -26.66 28.14
CA THR A 243 27.28 -28.03 28.07
C THR A 243 28.79 -28.15 28.32
N TYR A 244 29.19 -29.38 28.77
CA TYR A 244 30.56 -29.78 28.96
C TYR A 244 30.77 -31.12 28.25
N LEU A 245 31.92 -31.31 27.62
CA LEU A 245 32.33 -32.58 27.02
C LEU A 245 33.85 -32.73 27.26
N TRP A 246 34.21 -33.64 28.18
CA TRP A 246 35.59 -33.97 28.43
C TRP A 246 36.12 -34.99 27.43
N SER A 247 37.44 -35.06 27.32
CA SER A 247 38.14 -36.00 26.41
C SER A 247 37.89 -37.49 26.71
N ASP A 248 37.41 -37.84 27.93
CA ASP A 248 36.98 -39.18 28.32
C ASP A 248 35.49 -39.48 28.03
N GLY A 249 34.77 -38.49 27.48
CA GLY A 249 33.32 -38.57 27.20
C GLY A 249 32.41 -38.10 28.32
N SER A 250 32.95 -37.70 29.47
CA SER A 250 32.16 -37.16 30.59
C SER A 250 31.53 -35.81 30.22
N MET A 251 30.31 -35.56 30.73
CA MET A 251 29.51 -34.39 30.41
C MET A 251 29.21 -33.49 31.62
N ASN A 252 29.86 -33.70 32.75
CA ASN A 252 29.68 -32.91 33.94
C ASN A 252 30.69 -31.73 33.99
N GLN A 253 30.35 -30.70 34.73
CA GLN A 253 31.29 -29.58 35.02
C GLN A 253 32.57 -30.07 35.63
N ASN A 254 32.50 -31.09 36.51
CA ASN A 254 33.63 -31.69 37.22
C ASN A 254 33.97 -33.06 36.63
N LEU A 255 35.27 -33.32 36.48
CA LEU A 255 35.82 -34.61 36.11
C LEU A 255 36.73 -35.14 37.21
N VAL A 256 36.49 -36.35 37.71
CA VAL A 256 37.36 -37.06 38.61
C VAL A 256 38.32 -37.93 37.79
N VAL A 257 39.63 -37.73 37.96
CA VAL A 257 40.68 -38.45 37.23
C VAL A 257 41.56 -39.24 38.18
N ASN A 258 41.98 -40.43 37.79
CA ASN A 258 42.83 -41.38 38.52
C ASN A 258 43.98 -41.92 37.69
N THR A 259 44.21 -41.38 36.53
CA THR A 259 45.32 -41.75 35.63
C THR A 259 46.04 -40.47 35.16
N ALA A 260 47.36 -40.56 35.03
CA ALA A 260 48.14 -39.47 34.47
C ALA A 260 47.82 -39.35 32.96
N GLY A 261 47.68 -38.08 32.48
CA GLY A 261 47.34 -37.83 31.08
C GLY A 261 46.95 -36.37 30.84
N THR A 262 46.61 -36.05 29.57
CA THR A 262 46.05 -34.74 29.21
C THR A 262 44.54 -34.86 29.12
N TYR A 263 43.86 -34.02 29.87
CA TYR A 263 42.41 -33.91 29.87
C TYR A 263 41.98 -32.60 29.23
N ALA A 264 41.21 -32.71 28.18
CA ALA A 264 40.62 -31.55 27.49
C ALA A 264 39.12 -31.49 27.79
N VAL A 265 38.58 -30.28 27.84
CA VAL A 265 37.14 -30.05 27.92
C VAL A 265 36.72 -29.07 26.86
N THR A 266 35.68 -29.43 26.11
CA THR A 266 34.93 -28.52 25.23
C THR A 266 33.68 -28.11 25.96
N VAL A 267 33.43 -26.80 26.01
CA VAL A 267 32.20 -26.22 26.61
C VAL A 267 31.41 -25.51 25.54
N SER A 268 30.09 -25.39 25.70
CA SER A 268 29.27 -24.56 24.80
C SER A 268 28.31 -23.66 25.59
N ASP A 269 27.89 -22.54 24.95
CA ASP A 269 26.82 -21.68 25.45
C ASP A 269 25.45 -22.11 24.90
N THR A 270 24.41 -21.34 25.22
CA THR A 270 23.04 -21.56 24.76
C THR A 270 22.85 -21.27 23.28
N GLN A 271 23.76 -20.56 22.64
CA GLN A 271 23.80 -20.25 21.21
C GLN A 271 24.53 -21.34 20.40
N GLY A 272 25.17 -22.33 21.09
CA GLY A 272 25.95 -23.38 20.45
C GLY A 272 27.40 -22.99 20.14
N CYS A 273 27.87 -21.83 20.59
CA CYS A 273 29.28 -21.48 20.45
C CYS A 273 30.13 -22.29 21.45
N SER A 274 31.29 -22.72 21.01
CA SER A 274 32.14 -23.58 21.80
C SER A 274 33.50 -22.96 22.09
N GLY A 275 34.13 -23.44 23.18
CA GLY A 275 35.50 -23.17 23.55
C GLY A 275 36.14 -24.39 24.14
N GLU A 276 37.45 -24.52 23.99
CA GLU A 276 38.21 -25.69 24.45
C GLU A 276 39.42 -25.26 25.26
N THR A 277 39.76 -26.08 26.27
CA THR A 277 40.99 -25.99 27.00
C THR A 277 41.46 -27.34 27.48
N SER A 278 42.73 -27.47 27.84
CA SER A 278 43.27 -28.75 28.35
C SER A 278 44.26 -28.54 29.50
N VAL A 279 44.43 -29.55 30.31
CA VAL A 279 45.40 -29.60 31.42
C VAL A 279 46.09 -30.95 31.44
N ALA A 280 47.39 -30.97 31.69
CA ALA A 280 48.13 -32.19 31.94
C ALA A 280 48.07 -32.55 33.45
N VAL A 281 47.71 -33.78 33.78
CA VAL A 281 47.68 -34.32 35.12
C VAL A 281 48.79 -35.35 35.29
N THR A 282 49.53 -35.28 36.40
CA THR A 282 50.63 -36.16 36.72
C THR A 282 50.37 -36.98 37.97
N GLU A 283 50.86 -38.23 38.00
CA GLU A 283 50.91 -39.03 39.20
C GLU A 283 52.26 -38.82 39.94
N VAL A 284 52.15 -38.55 41.21
CA VAL A 284 53.33 -38.34 42.09
C VAL A 284 53.55 -39.61 42.89
N LEU A 285 54.69 -40.23 42.64
CA LEU A 285 55.09 -41.43 43.40
C LEU A 285 55.52 -41.02 44.83
N PRO A 286 55.25 -41.84 45.82
CA PRO A 286 55.70 -41.60 47.20
C PRO A 286 57.25 -41.58 47.26
N PRO A 287 57.84 -40.77 48.14
CA PRO A 287 59.26 -40.77 48.29
C PRO A 287 59.78 -42.17 48.69
N ALA A 288 60.83 -42.62 48.03
CA ALA A 288 61.45 -43.90 48.38
C ALA A 288 61.85 -43.87 49.83
N ALA A 289 61.33 -44.83 50.61
CA ALA A 289 61.74 -44.97 52.01
C ALA A 289 63.26 -45.30 52.06
N VAL A 290 64.08 -44.35 52.54
CA VAL A 290 65.48 -44.68 52.87
C VAL A 290 65.51 -45.40 54.18
N VAL A 291 65.70 -46.74 54.16
CA VAL A 291 65.96 -47.51 55.34
C VAL A 291 67.43 -47.30 55.74
N SER A 292 67.66 -46.59 56.88
CA SER A 292 68.98 -46.40 57.51
C SER A 292 69.37 -47.61 58.40
#